data_6a9a0fedb27ba316d7f606c58b4df4e0
#
_entry.id   6a9a0fedb27ba316d7f606c58b4df4e0
#
_cell.length_a   1.000
_cell.length_b   1.000
_cell.length_c   1.000
_cell.angle_alpha   90.00
_cell.angle_beta   90.00
_cell.angle_gamma   90.00
#
_symmetry.space_group_name_H-M   'P 1'
#
loop_
_entity.id
_entity.type
_entity.pdbx_description
1 polymer ?
#
loop_
_entity_poly.entity_id
_entity_poly.type
_entity_poly.pdbx_seq_one_letter_code
_entity_poly.pdbx_strand_id
1 'polypeptide(L)'
;MAAPGPAQLPALQGLLKAPSKDAVRQLCQECFSSPPAGLGPLALRTSAGLALSPAEAEQLVSALHGLTRHVVYRGLTRAEDILSLFPETFHQNLKNLLTKIILENISAWRNEAQASQISLPRLVDMDWRVDIKTSSDSISRMAVPTCLLQLKVQEDVALCGNSPVVSALTVELSKETLDTMLEGLGRIRDQLSAVANK
;
A
#
# COMPACT_ATOMS: atom_id res chain seq x y z
N MET A 1 -1.48 -4.60 -8.08
CA MET A 1 -0.51 -5.71 -7.97
C MET A 1 -0.89 -6.79 -8.97
N ALA A 2 0.05 -7.24 -9.80
CA ALA A 2 -0.21 -8.34 -10.72
C ALA A 2 -0.33 -9.67 -9.95
N ALA A 3 -1.19 -10.57 -10.43
CA ALA A 3 -1.23 -11.94 -9.93
C ALA A 3 0.16 -12.59 -10.09
N PRO A 4 0.56 -13.51 -9.17
CA PRO A 4 1.75 -14.30 -9.41
C PRO A 4 1.57 -15.03 -10.75
N GLY A 5 2.52 -14.83 -11.65
CA GLY A 5 2.43 -15.45 -12.98
C GLY A 5 2.33 -16.98 -12.87
N PRO A 6 1.69 -17.65 -13.82
CA PRO A 6 1.57 -19.11 -13.81
C PRO A 6 2.94 -19.82 -13.76
N ALA A 7 4.01 -19.13 -14.17
CA ALA A 7 5.38 -19.63 -14.08
C ALA A 7 5.96 -19.61 -12.66
N GLN A 8 5.41 -18.81 -11.74
CA GLN A 8 5.92 -18.68 -10.37
C GLN A 8 5.29 -19.67 -9.39
N LEU A 9 4.07 -20.11 -9.64
CA LEU A 9 3.36 -21.06 -8.77
C LEU A 9 4.06 -22.42 -8.59
N PRO A 10 4.70 -23.00 -9.61
CA PRO A 10 5.45 -24.25 -9.45
C PRO A 10 6.58 -24.17 -8.43
N ALA A 11 7.19 -22.99 -8.23
CA ALA A 11 8.24 -22.79 -7.24
C ALA A 11 7.75 -23.07 -5.79
N LEU A 12 6.44 -22.88 -5.53
CA LEU A 12 5.83 -23.19 -4.22
C LEU A 12 5.88 -24.68 -3.86
N GLN A 13 6.11 -25.58 -4.83
CA GLN A 13 6.27 -27.00 -4.54
C GLN A 13 7.54 -27.27 -3.70
N GLY A 14 8.51 -26.35 -3.69
CA GLY A 14 9.64 -26.40 -2.77
C GLY A 14 9.22 -26.49 -1.29
N LEU A 15 8.02 -26.02 -0.93
CA LEU A 15 7.46 -26.14 0.42
C LEU A 15 7.18 -27.59 0.85
N LEU A 16 7.14 -28.55 -0.08
CA LEU A 16 7.02 -29.97 0.26
C LEU A 16 8.24 -30.51 1.02
N LYS A 17 9.39 -29.83 0.90
CA LYS A 17 10.61 -30.13 1.66
C LYS A 17 10.58 -29.55 3.09
N ALA A 18 9.54 -28.78 3.46
CA ALA A 18 9.46 -28.18 4.77
C ALA A 18 9.35 -29.23 5.89
N PRO A 19 10.08 -29.08 7.00
CA PRO A 19 10.12 -30.05 8.09
C PRO A 19 8.79 -30.19 8.83
N SER A 20 7.98 -29.11 8.82
CA SER A 20 6.67 -29.10 9.50
C SER A 20 5.69 -28.13 8.84
N LYS A 21 4.40 -28.33 9.12
CA LYS A 21 3.33 -27.40 8.71
C LYS A 21 3.48 -26.02 9.35
N ASP A 22 4.01 -25.98 10.56
CA ASP A 22 4.23 -24.74 11.31
C ASP A 22 5.37 -23.93 10.68
N ALA A 23 6.41 -24.57 10.16
CA ALA A 23 7.46 -23.89 9.39
C ALA A 23 6.89 -23.24 8.12
N VAL A 24 5.95 -23.89 7.43
CA VAL A 24 5.26 -23.30 6.27
C VAL A 24 4.40 -22.11 6.71
N ARG A 25 3.68 -22.23 7.84
CA ARG A 25 2.86 -21.14 8.38
C ARG A 25 3.71 -19.92 8.71
N GLN A 26 4.81 -20.13 9.42
CA GLN A 26 5.73 -19.05 9.78
C GLN A 26 6.33 -18.37 8.55
N LEU A 27 6.75 -19.15 7.54
CA LEU A 27 7.27 -18.61 6.29
C LEU A 27 6.23 -17.77 5.56
N CYS A 28 4.97 -18.19 5.52
CA CYS A 28 3.87 -17.42 4.93
C CYS A 28 3.68 -16.05 5.64
N GLN A 29 3.74 -16.03 6.97
CA GLN A 29 3.63 -14.81 7.76
C GLN A 29 4.83 -13.87 7.51
N GLU A 30 6.04 -14.40 7.57
CA GLU A 30 7.27 -13.63 7.31
C GLU A 30 7.29 -13.07 5.88
N CYS A 31 6.87 -13.87 4.89
CA CYS A 31 6.78 -13.42 3.49
C CYS A 31 5.77 -12.28 3.31
N PHE A 32 4.64 -12.31 4.02
CA PHE A 32 3.63 -11.26 3.89
C PHE A 32 4.11 -9.94 4.51
N SER A 33 4.65 -9.99 5.73
CA SER A 33 5.09 -8.81 6.48
C SER A 33 6.39 -8.21 5.94
N SER A 34 7.19 -8.98 5.19
CA SER A 34 8.45 -8.48 4.64
C SER A 34 8.23 -7.50 3.49
N PRO A 35 8.92 -6.34 3.49
CA PRO A 35 8.95 -5.48 2.32
C PRO A 35 9.73 -6.16 1.16
N PRO A 36 9.53 -5.75 -0.09
CA PRO A 36 10.24 -6.35 -1.24
C PRO A 36 11.77 -6.39 -1.10
N ALA A 37 12.36 -5.37 -0.46
CA ALA A 37 13.79 -5.33 -0.18
C ALA A 37 14.24 -6.34 0.89
N GLY A 38 13.34 -6.82 1.74
CA GLY A 38 13.60 -7.79 2.81
C GLY A 38 13.51 -9.25 2.37
N LEU A 39 13.08 -9.52 1.14
CA LEU A 39 12.90 -10.90 0.64
C LEU A 39 14.23 -11.64 0.41
N GLY A 40 15.31 -10.95 0.08
CA GLY A 40 16.63 -11.55 -0.12
C GLY A 40 17.18 -12.25 1.13
N PRO A 41 17.28 -11.59 2.28
CA PRO A 41 17.67 -12.24 3.54
C PRO A 41 16.73 -13.39 3.94
N LEU A 42 15.43 -13.27 3.69
CA LEU A 42 14.46 -14.33 3.96
C LEU A 42 14.71 -15.55 3.06
N ALA A 43 15.00 -15.33 1.77
CA ALA A 43 15.34 -16.38 0.83
C ALA A 43 16.59 -17.16 1.24
N LEU A 44 17.63 -16.47 1.75
CA LEU A 44 18.85 -17.12 2.25
C LEU A 44 18.55 -18.03 3.45
N ARG A 45 17.74 -17.58 4.41
CA ARG A 45 17.33 -18.42 5.55
C ARG A 45 16.48 -19.61 5.10
N THR A 46 15.58 -19.37 4.13
CA THR A 46 14.71 -20.41 3.56
C THR A 46 15.54 -21.48 2.80
N SER A 47 16.58 -21.07 2.07
CA SER A 47 17.45 -22.01 1.35
C SER A 47 18.15 -22.98 2.30
N ALA A 48 18.66 -22.48 3.44
CA ALA A 48 19.27 -23.30 4.48
C ALA A 48 18.26 -24.24 5.16
N GLY A 49 17.06 -23.72 5.48
CA GLY A 49 16.02 -24.50 6.17
C GLY A 49 15.32 -25.57 5.33
N LEU A 50 15.24 -25.38 4.04
CA LEU A 50 14.56 -26.30 3.10
C LEU A 50 15.52 -27.10 2.20
N ALA A 51 16.81 -26.94 2.37
CA ALA A 51 17.84 -27.54 1.49
C ALA A 51 17.55 -27.26 0.00
N LEU A 52 17.26 -25.99 -0.31
CA LEU A 52 17.03 -25.49 -1.66
C LEU A 52 18.24 -24.71 -2.14
N SER A 53 18.43 -24.64 -3.45
CA SER A 53 19.40 -23.69 -4.00
C SER A 53 18.96 -22.23 -3.71
N PRO A 54 19.89 -21.27 -3.62
CA PRO A 54 19.54 -19.87 -3.37
C PRO A 54 18.53 -19.31 -4.39
N ALA A 55 18.67 -19.70 -5.67
CA ALA A 55 17.77 -19.26 -6.73
C ALA A 55 16.35 -19.85 -6.57
N GLU A 56 16.23 -21.12 -6.19
CA GLU A 56 14.94 -21.77 -5.93
C GLU A 56 14.26 -21.17 -4.70
N ALA A 57 15.03 -20.87 -3.65
CA ALA A 57 14.51 -20.22 -2.44
C ALA A 57 14.02 -18.79 -2.72
N GLU A 58 14.71 -18.03 -3.55
CA GLU A 58 14.30 -16.69 -3.96
C GLU A 58 13.00 -16.74 -4.77
N GLN A 59 12.90 -17.65 -5.73
CA GLN A 59 11.67 -17.87 -6.51
C GLN A 59 10.51 -18.29 -5.62
N LEU A 60 10.74 -19.19 -4.65
CA LEU A 60 9.73 -19.64 -3.70
C LEU A 60 9.23 -18.50 -2.82
N VAL A 61 10.12 -17.74 -2.21
CA VAL A 61 9.78 -16.61 -1.33
C VAL A 61 9.06 -15.51 -2.13
N SER A 62 9.52 -15.20 -3.34
CA SER A 62 8.87 -14.24 -4.23
C SER A 62 7.46 -14.69 -4.64
N ALA A 63 7.30 -15.98 -5.00
CA ALA A 63 6.00 -16.55 -5.36
C ALA A 63 5.02 -16.54 -4.17
N LEU A 64 5.51 -16.88 -2.97
CA LEU A 64 4.71 -16.88 -1.76
C LEU A 64 4.29 -15.48 -1.34
N HIS A 65 5.21 -14.51 -1.38
CA HIS A 65 4.92 -13.09 -1.15
C HIS A 65 3.89 -12.57 -2.17
N GLY A 66 4.06 -12.87 -3.47
CA GLY A 66 3.12 -12.49 -4.51
C GLY A 66 1.73 -13.10 -4.31
N LEU A 67 1.65 -14.38 -3.95
CA LEU A 67 0.38 -15.07 -3.70
C LEU A 67 -0.38 -14.48 -2.51
N THR A 68 0.26 -14.33 -1.36
CA THR A 68 -0.38 -13.81 -0.13
C THR A 68 -0.86 -12.38 -0.32
N ARG A 69 -0.04 -11.52 -0.91
CA ARG A 69 -0.41 -10.14 -1.23
C ARG A 69 -1.53 -10.05 -2.28
N HIS A 70 -1.51 -10.92 -3.28
CA HIS A 70 -2.57 -10.97 -4.30
C HIS A 70 -3.93 -11.34 -3.71
N VAL A 71 -3.98 -12.36 -2.83
CA VAL A 71 -5.22 -12.78 -2.16
C VAL A 71 -5.80 -11.65 -1.32
N VAL A 72 -4.97 -10.94 -0.55
CA VAL A 72 -5.40 -9.78 0.25
C VAL A 72 -5.89 -8.64 -0.63
N TYR A 73 -5.16 -8.31 -1.69
CA TYR A 73 -5.50 -7.23 -2.63
C TYR A 73 -6.84 -7.49 -3.36
N ARG A 74 -7.06 -8.74 -3.80
CA ARG A 74 -8.32 -9.15 -4.46
C ARG A 74 -9.48 -9.33 -3.48
N GLY A 75 -9.21 -9.31 -2.19
CA GLY A 75 -10.23 -9.50 -1.19
C GLY A 75 -10.84 -10.90 -1.17
N LEU A 76 -10.10 -11.93 -1.58
CA LEU A 76 -10.59 -13.29 -1.63
C LEU A 76 -10.79 -13.83 -0.21
N THR A 77 -12.02 -14.23 0.11
CA THR A 77 -12.40 -14.75 1.44
C THR A 77 -12.86 -16.20 1.43
N ARG A 78 -13.17 -16.71 0.24
CA ARG A 78 -13.66 -18.09 0.09
C ARG A 78 -12.51 -19.02 -0.26
N ALA A 79 -12.56 -20.22 0.31
CA ALA A 79 -11.57 -21.27 0.00
C ALA A 79 -11.52 -21.59 -1.50
N GLU A 80 -12.70 -21.65 -2.15
CA GLU A 80 -12.85 -21.97 -3.57
C GLU A 80 -12.11 -20.96 -4.46
N ASP A 81 -12.25 -19.65 -4.16
CA ASP A 81 -11.60 -18.59 -4.91
C ASP A 81 -10.06 -18.68 -4.80
N ILE A 82 -9.55 -19.04 -3.61
CA ILE A 82 -8.12 -19.22 -3.39
C ILE A 82 -7.63 -20.50 -4.09
N LEU A 83 -8.41 -21.56 -4.00
CA LEU A 83 -8.09 -22.84 -4.67
C LEU A 83 -8.02 -22.68 -6.19
N SER A 84 -8.85 -21.84 -6.79
CA SER A 84 -8.84 -21.58 -8.24
C SER A 84 -7.58 -20.88 -8.75
N LEU A 85 -6.80 -20.24 -7.87
CA LEU A 85 -5.54 -19.60 -8.25
C LEU A 85 -4.45 -20.62 -8.60
N PHE A 86 -4.56 -21.85 -8.09
CA PHE A 86 -3.55 -22.88 -8.32
C PHE A 86 -3.88 -23.71 -9.56
N PRO A 87 -2.88 -24.07 -10.37
CA PRO A 87 -3.09 -24.94 -11.51
C PRO A 87 -3.50 -26.36 -11.06
N GLU A 88 -4.14 -27.10 -11.95
CA GLU A 88 -4.58 -28.49 -11.68
C GLU A 88 -3.42 -29.40 -11.35
N THR A 89 -2.26 -29.17 -11.94
CA THR A 89 -1.03 -29.93 -11.72
C THR A 89 -0.38 -29.68 -10.35
N PHE A 90 -0.93 -28.78 -9.55
CA PHE A 90 -0.36 -28.43 -8.24
C PHE A 90 -0.69 -29.51 -7.20
N HIS A 91 0.28 -29.82 -6.31
CA HIS A 91 0.12 -30.85 -5.29
C HIS A 91 -1.05 -30.56 -4.34
N GLN A 92 -2.05 -31.47 -4.31
CA GLN A 92 -3.34 -31.22 -3.64
C GLN A 92 -3.22 -30.93 -2.13
N ASN A 93 -2.37 -31.69 -1.41
CA ASN A 93 -2.20 -31.47 0.03
C ASN A 93 -1.57 -30.12 0.34
N LEU A 94 -0.62 -29.67 -0.51
CA LEU A 94 0.01 -28.36 -0.36
C LEU A 94 -0.97 -27.23 -0.69
N LYS A 95 -1.79 -27.41 -1.72
CA LYS A 95 -2.87 -26.50 -2.10
C LYS A 95 -3.84 -26.28 -0.93
N ASN A 96 -4.29 -27.37 -0.31
CA ASN A 96 -5.19 -27.30 0.84
C ASN A 96 -4.52 -26.65 2.08
N LEU A 97 -3.24 -26.98 2.33
CA LEU A 97 -2.49 -26.39 3.43
C LEU A 97 -2.31 -24.89 3.27
N LEU A 98 -1.88 -24.42 2.09
CA LEU A 98 -1.70 -23.01 1.81
C LEU A 98 -3.03 -22.25 1.90
N THR A 99 -4.10 -22.79 1.34
CA THR A 99 -5.44 -22.20 1.43
C THR A 99 -5.87 -22.04 2.88
N LYS A 100 -5.67 -23.07 3.72
CA LYS A 100 -5.99 -23.00 5.14
C LYS A 100 -5.18 -21.93 5.87
N ILE A 101 -3.86 -21.88 5.67
CA ILE A 101 -2.97 -20.88 6.29
C ILE A 101 -3.38 -19.46 5.88
N ILE A 102 -3.69 -19.24 4.60
CA ILE A 102 -4.13 -17.95 4.09
C ILE A 102 -5.43 -17.53 4.74
N LEU A 103 -6.43 -18.40 4.81
CA LEU A 103 -7.72 -18.09 5.43
C LEU A 103 -7.61 -17.80 6.93
N GLU A 104 -6.73 -18.49 7.65
CA GLU A 104 -6.46 -18.25 9.08
C GLU A 104 -5.86 -16.86 9.31
N ASN A 105 -5.05 -16.34 8.39
CA ASN A 105 -4.30 -15.09 8.56
C ASN A 105 -4.91 -13.90 7.79
N ILE A 106 -5.89 -14.09 6.93
CA ILE A 106 -6.35 -13.07 6.00
C ILE A 106 -6.85 -11.79 6.67
N SER A 107 -7.51 -11.92 7.83
CA SER A 107 -8.01 -10.76 8.59
C SER A 107 -6.86 -9.92 9.17
N ALA A 108 -5.86 -10.59 9.75
CA ALA A 108 -4.67 -9.94 10.28
C ALA A 108 -3.87 -9.26 9.15
N TRP A 109 -3.69 -9.94 8.03
CA TRP A 109 -2.97 -9.41 6.87
C TRP A 109 -3.68 -8.23 6.20
N ARG A 110 -5.01 -8.21 6.19
CA ARG A 110 -5.77 -7.04 5.72
C ARG A 110 -5.54 -5.83 6.61
N ASN A 111 -5.61 -6.02 7.91
CA ASN A 111 -5.37 -4.94 8.86
C ASN A 111 -3.93 -4.42 8.74
N GLU A 112 -2.95 -5.31 8.61
CA GLU A 112 -1.54 -4.95 8.39
C GLU A 112 -1.35 -4.20 7.06
N ALA A 113 -1.97 -4.69 5.98
CA ALA A 113 -1.91 -4.03 4.67
C ALA A 113 -2.56 -2.64 4.70
N GLN A 114 -3.66 -2.46 5.42
CA GLN A 114 -4.30 -1.15 5.61
C GLN A 114 -3.45 -0.22 6.46
N ALA A 115 -2.86 -0.72 7.54
CA ALA A 115 -1.98 0.05 8.41
C ALA A 115 -0.66 0.45 7.71
N SER A 116 -0.19 -0.38 6.79
CA SER A 116 1.04 -0.15 6.01
C SER A 116 0.79 0.58 4.69
N GLN A 117 -0.45 0.99 4.39
CA GLN A 117 -0.73 1.81 3.21
C GLN A 117 -0.08 3.19 3.41
N ILE A 118 0.83 3.52 2.50
CA ILE A 118 1.31 4.90 2.37
C ILE A 118 0.14 5.70 1.79
N SER A 119 -0.53 6.45 2.63
CA SER A 119 -1.56 7.39 2.21
C SER A 119 -0.93 8.78 2.07
N LEU A 120 -1.40 9.53 1.08
CA LEU A 120 -1.07 10.95 1.02
C LEU A 120 -1.68 11.66 2.23
N PRO A 121 -1.05 12.73 2.72
CA PRO A 121 -1.61 13.55 3.77
C PRO A 121 -3.06 13.95 3.44
N ARG A 122 -3.96 13.80 4.40
CA ARG A 122 -5.39 14.05 4.21
C ARG A 122 -5.75 15.46 4.69
N LEU A 123 -6.41 16.23 3.83
CA LEU A 123 -7.03 17.48 4.25
C LEU A 123 -8.20 17.17 5.20
N VAL A 124 -8.11 17.64 6.45
CA VAL A 124 -9.13 17.45 7.49
C VAL A 124 -10.07 18.64 7.54
N ASP A 125 -9.50 19.85 7.42
CA ASP A 125 -10.23 21.10 7.54
C ASP A 125 -9.55 22.18 6.71
N MET A 126 -10.34 23.14 6.20
CA MET A 126 -9.86 24.26 5.42
C MET A 126 -10.66 25.49 5.77
N ASP A 127 -9.96 26.57 6.12
CA ASP A 127 -10.52 27.90 6.32
C ASP A 127 -9.80 28.91 5.44
N TRP A 128 -10.48 29.98 5.08
CA TRP A 128 -9.93 31.00 4.21
C TRP A 128 -10.50 32.39 4.54
N ARG A 129 -9.69 33.41 4.30
CA ARG A 129 -10.14 34.79 4.35
C ARG A 129 -9.45 35.62 3.29
N VAL A 130 -10.09 36.68 2.86
CA VAL A 130 -9.51 37.65 1.93
C VAL A 130 -9.16 38.93 2.70
N ASP A 131 -7.89 39.30 2.64
CA ASP A 131 -7.35 40.51 3.22
C ASP A 131 -6.98 41.49 2.09
N ILE A 132 -7.13 42.78 2.32
CA ILE A 132 -6.68 43.81 1.41
C ILE A 132 -5.52 44.57 2.07
N LYS A 133 -4.32 44.43 1.49
CA LYS A 133 -3.15 45.22 1.94
C LYS A 133 -3.28 46.64 1.44
N THR A 134 -3.41 47.60 2.37
CA THR A 134 -3.64 49.04 2.06
C THR A 134 -2.38 49.89 2.14
N SER A 135 -1.33 49.41 2.81
CA SER A 135 -0.04 50.08 2.93
C SER A 135 1.09 49.08 3.23
N SER A 136 2.33 49.48 2.95
CA SER A 136 3.55 48.80 3.36
C SER A 136 4.57 49.85 3.85
N ASP A 137 5.71 49.39 4.39
CA ASP A 137 6.78 50.27 4.87
C ASP A 137 7.35 51.19 3.78
N SER A 138 7.23 50.78 2.51
CA SER A 138 7.76 51.53 1.36
C SER A 138 6.67 52.19 0.50
N ILE A 139 5.40 51.83 0.65
CA ILE A 139 4.29 52.33 -0.17
C ILE A 139 3.13 52.75 0.74
N SER A 140 2.79 54.03 0.70
CA SER A 140 1.75 54.62 1.57
C SER A 140 0.32 54.36 1.11
N ARG A 141 0.10 53.91 -0.14
CA ARG A 141 -1.21 53.54 -0.71
C ARG A 141 -1.06 52.36 -1.66
N MET A 142 -1.67 51.26 -1.29
CA MET A 142 -1.82 50.09 -2.16
C MET A 142 -3.17 49.43 -1.85
N ALA A 143 -3.73 48.74 -2.81
CA ALA A 143 -4.95 47.92 -2.64
C ALA A 143 -4.69 46.58 -3.28
N VAL A 144 -3.95 45.73 -2.59
CA VAL A 144 -3.59 44.42 -3.09
C VAL A 144 -4.41 43.35 -2.33
N PRO A 145 -5.36 42.67 -2.99
CA PRO A 145 -6.08 41.59 -2.37
C PRO A 145 -5.17 40.39 -2.23
N THR A 146 -5.19 39.77 -1.06
CA THR A 146 -4.49 38.51 -0.76
C THR A 146 -5.45 37.55 -0.09
N CYS A 147 -5.29 36.28 -0.38
CA CYS A 147 -6.05 35.19 0.25
C CYS A 147 -5.15 34.49 1.27
N LEU A 148 -5.58 34.46 2.53
CA LEU A 148 -4.99 33.63 3.56
C LEU A 148 -5.75 32.31 3.60
N LEU A 149 -5.07 31.21 3.31
CA LEU A 149 -5.60 29.85 3.33
C LEU A 149 -4.99 29.10 4.50
N GLN A 150 -5.85 28.61 5.40
CA GLN A 150 -5.44 27.77 6.52
C GLN A 150 -5.90 26.33 6.25
N LEU A 151 -4.94 25.42 6.17
CA LEU A 151 -5.16 24.00 5.92
C LEU A 151 -4.81 23.21 7.18
N LYS A 152 -5.71 22.34 7.63
CA LYS A 152 -5.40 21.31 8.62
C LYS A 152 -5.21 19.99 7.89
N VAL A 153 -4.01 19.46 7.98
CA VAL A 153 -3.58 18.26 7.25
C VAL A 153 -3.22 17.19 8.26
N GLN A 154 -3.86 16.05 8.12
CA GLN A 154 -3.54 14.85 8.88
C GLN A 154 -2.43 14.08 8.14
N GLU A 155 -1.30 13.92 8.80
CA GLU A 155 -0.20 13.12 8.29
C GLU A 155 -0.48 11.63 8.41
N ASP A 156 0.22 10.83 7.61
CA ASP A 156 0.07 9.38 7.62
C ASP A 156 0.52 8.79 8.96
N VAL A 157 -0.32 7.97 9.55
CA VAL A 157 -0.05 7.26 10.81
C VAL A 157 1.20 6.37 10.70
N ALA A 158 1.48 5.84 9.50
CA ALA A 158 2.66 5.02 9.24
C ALA A 158 3.98 5.79 9.38
N LEU A 159 3.97 7.12 9.17
CA LEU A 159 5.14 7.99 9.29
C LEU A 159 5.30 8.57 10.71
N CYS A 160 4.20 8.71 11.45
CA CYS A 160 4.14 9.41 12.74
C CYS A 160 3.98 8.50 13.96
N GLY A 161 4.02 7.17 13.78
CA GLY A 161 3.73 6.21 14.86
C GLY A 161 2.23 6.04 15.12
N ASN A 162 1.85 5.53 16.29
CA ASN A 162 0.48 5.09 16.57
C ASN A 162 -0.58 6.19 16.75
N SER A 163 -0.24 7.48 16.53
CA SER A 163 -1.20 8.58 16.69
C SER A 163 -1.24 9.46 15.44
N PRO A 164 -2.43 9.77 14.91
CA PRO A 164 -2.56 10.68 13.80
C PRO A 164 -2.15 12.10 14.24
N VAL A 165 -1.14 12.66 13.61
CA VAL A 165 -0.71 14.04 13.83
C VAL A 165 -1.43 14.94 12.84
N VAL A 166 -2.07 15.99 13.35
CA VAL A 166 -2.70 17.03 12.52
C VAL A 166 -1.82 18.27 12.58
N SER A 167 -1.28 18.66 11.44
CA SER A 167 -0.51 19.88 11.26
C SER A 167 -1.38 20.99 10.67
N ALA A 168 -1.14 22.24 11.08
CA ALA A 168 -1.79 23.41 10.52
C ALA A 168 -0.79 24.14 9.62
N LEU A 169 -1.17 24.37 8.37
CA LEU A 169 -0.41 25.12 7.39
C LEU A 169 -1.19 26.37 7.00
N THR A 170 -0.56 27.55 7.15
CA THR A 170 -1.14 28.81 6.68
C THR A 170 -0.35 29.31 5.49
N VAL A 171 -1.03 29.59 4.39
CA VAL A 171 -0.44 30.07 3.14
C VAL A 171 -1.11 31.38 2.73
N GLU A 172 -0.32 32.37 2.38
CA GLU A 172 -0.80 33.60 1.76
C GLU A 172 -0.66 33.50 0.24
N LEU A 173 -1.74 33.72 -0.47
CA LEU A 173 -1.81 33.61 -1.93
C LEU A 173 -2.18 34.96 -2.56
N SER A 174 -1.47 35.34 -3.61
CA SER A 174 -1.91 36.45 -4.48
C SER A 174 -3.13 35.99 -5.30
N LYS A 175 -3.87 36.97 -5.84
CA LYS A 175 -5.01 36.68 -6.72
C LYS A 175 -4.61 35.78 -7.90
N GLU A 176 -3.51 36.13 -8.57
CA GLU A 176 -3.02 35.41 -9.76
C GLU A 176 -2.65 33.96 -9.42
N THR A 177 -2.00 33.74 -8.27
CA THR A 177 -1.63 32.41 -7.82
C THR A 177 -2.88 31.59 -7.49
N LEU A 178 -3.86 32.20 -6.81
CA LEU A 178 -5.12 31.52 -6.48
C LEU A 178 -5.90 31.14 -7.74
N ASP A 179 -6.02 32.04 -8.71
CA ASP A 179 -6.71 31.78 -9.97
C ASP A 179 -6.05 30.62 -10.74
N THR A 180 -4.71 30.61 -10.80
CA THR A 180 -3.94 29.51 -11.43
C THR A 180 -4.18 28.17 -10.72
N MET A 181 -4.19 28.16 -9.38
CA MET A 181 -4.47 26.95 -8.59
C MET A 181 -5.90 26.44 -8.82
N LEU A 182 -6.89 27.33 -8.83
CA LEU A 182 -8.30 26.97 -9.06
C LEU A 182 -8.49 26.37 -10.47
N GLU A 183 -7.86 26.95 -11.49
CA GLU A 183 -7.89 26.37 -12.85
C GLU A 183 -7.25 24.98 -12.89
N GLY A 184 -6.08 24.80 -12.27
CA GLY A 184 -5.38 23.51 -12.21
C GLY A 184 -6.21 22.44 -11.50
N LEU A 185 -6.78 22.77 -10.33
CA LEU A 185 -7.64 21.86 -9.56
C LEU A 185 -8.93 21.52 -10.32
N GLY A 186 -9.51 22.48 -11.05
CA GLY A 186 -10.66 22.25 -11.92
C GLY A 186 -10.37 21.22 -12.98
N ARG A 187 -9.24 21.32 -13.67
CA ARG A 187 -8.80 20.34 -14.69
C ARG A 187 -8.61 18.93 -14.08
N ILE A 188 -7.99 18.84 -12.90
CA ILE A 188 -7.79 17.56 -12.20
C ILE A 188 -9.15 16.94 -11.82
N ARG A 189 -10.06 17.71 -11.25
CA ARG A 189 -11.42 17.26 -10.91
C ARG A 189 -12.15 16.70 -12.13
N ASP A 190 -12.09 17.40 -13.24
CA ASP A 190 -12.79 17.01 -14.47
C ASP A 190 -12.20 15.71 -15.06
N GLN A 191 -10.87 15.55 -15.00
CA GLN A 191 -10.20 14.30 -15.40
C GLN A 191 -10.59 13.12 -14.50
N LEU A 192 -10.59 13.32 -13.16
CA LEU A 192 -11.00 12.29 -12.21
C LEU A 192 -12.46 11.89 -12.41
N SER A 193 -13.35 12.85 -12.66
CA SER A 193 -14.76 12.59 -12.94
C SER A 193 -14.95 11.77 -14.22
N ALA A 194 -14.17 12.05 -15.26
CA ALA A 194 -14.21 11.30 -16.51
C ALA A 194 -13.75 9.84 -16.35
N VAL A 195 -12.81 9.57 -15.42
CA VAL A 195 -12.33 8.21 -15.11
C VAL A 195 -13.33 7.46 -14.21
N ALA A 196 -13.95 8.16 -13.25
CA ALA A 196 -14.90 7.57 -12.31
C ALA A 196 -16.23 7.14 -12.98
N ASN A 197 -16.60 7.76 -14.11
CA ASN A 197 -17.83 7.48 -14.87
C ASN A 197 -17.64 6.42 -15.98
N LYS A 198 -16.46 5.81 -16.09
CA LYS A 198 -16.17 4.65 -16.95
C LYS A 198 -16.26 3.34 -16.17
#